data_8a2495642137de355123cc5e99c6e5ea
#
_entry.id   8a2495642137de355123cc5e99c6e5ea
#
_cell.length_a   1.000
_cell.length_b   1.000
_cell.length_c   1.000
_cell.angle_alpha   90.00
_cell.angle_beta   90.00
_cell.angle_gamma   90.00
#
_symmetry.space_group_name_H-M   'P 1'
#
loop_
_entity.id
_entity.type
_entity.pdbx_description
1 polymer ?
#
loop_
_entity_poly.entity_id
_entity_poly.type
_entity_poly.pdbx_seq_one_letter_code
_entity_poly.pdbx_strand_id
1 'polypeptide(L)'
;MPRVSARQNWWRKIDKTGLTYFIKDMPYIEFHRWILAAVLAMARIGGAFAVCPALTESMIPGVARRAAVLGFSCLAIPFIKTGMPPGEPNYWMFSFLAVKEAVIGFIIGYFAAVPFWIVENVGNFIDNQRGATMGEVYSPLSGAQVSTTGIFFTQLVCTIFFVGGAILVFLGALYSSYSLWPVFPAEVSGAPFLAFSSDAAVQMLDSLDGMLRDTVVISAPVIIVMFLATVGLGLVNRTAPQLNVFFLSMPVKSALGIAMLIVYLPFIMDMLMYTRKSAILGPVQKLLEG
;
A
#
# COMPACT_ATOMS: atom_id res chain seq x y z
N MET A 1 63.15 -20.51 -31.99
CA MET A 1 62.59 -19.18 -32.01
C MET A 1 61.39 -19.13 -32.97
N PRO A 2 60.15 -19.13 -32.47
CA PRO A 2 59.02 -18.90 -33.31
C PRO A 2 58.38 -17.55 -33.02
N ARG A 3 58.03 -16.90 -34.05
CA ARG A 3 57.54 -15.55 -34.35
C ARG A 3 56.43 -15.05 -33.39
N VAL A 4 56.73 -13.99 -32.68
CA VAL A 4 55.78 -13.10 -32.00
C VAL A 4 55.35 -12.04 -33.05
N SER A 5 54.29 -12.30 -33.81
CA SER A 5 53.82 -11.30 -34.78
C SER A 5 52.32 -11.31 -35.06
N ALA A 6 51.49 -12.08 -34.34
CA ALA A 6 50.06 -12.15 -34.60
C ALA A 6 49.15 -11.45 -33.58
N ARG A 7 49.67 -10.84 -32.51
CA ARG A 7 48.85 -10.23 -31.42
C ARG A 7 48.71 -8.70 -31.47
N GLN A 8 49.29 -8.03 -32.46
CA GLN A 8 49.35 -6.55 -32.44
C GLN A 8 48.39 -5.79 -33.35
N ASN A 9 47.49 -6.46 -34.06
CA ASN A 9 46.69 -5.77 -35.10
C ASN A 9 45.18 -5.77 -34.95
N TRP A 10 44.62 -6.31 -33.85
CA TRP A 10 43.15 -6.29 -33.68
C TRP A 10 42.63 -4.89 -33.37
N TRP A 11 43.36 -4.04 -32.69
CA TRP A 11 42.97 -2.66 -32.36
C TRP A 11 43.23 -1.65 -33.50
N ARG A 12 43.92 -2.02 -34.59
CA ARG A 12 44.00 -1.23 -35.85
C ARG A 12 42.76 -1.36 -36.72
N LYS A 13 41.88 -2.33 -36.50
CA LYS A 13 40.61 -2.54 -37.21
C LYS A 13 39.41 -1.85 -36.55
N ILE A 14 39.60 -1.10 -35.48
CA ILE A 14 38.56 -0.20 -34.99
C ILE A 14 38.63 1.02 -35.92
N ASP A 15 37.80 0.98 -36.97
CA ASP A 15 37.62 2.07 -37.89
C ASP A 15 37.36 3.35 -37.08
N LYS A 16 38.07 4.43 -37.38
CA LYS A 16 37.91 5.72 -36.69
C LYS A 16 36.47 6.22 -36.66
N THR A 17 35.68 5.79 -37.64
CA THR A 17 34.21 6.00 -37.71
C THR A 17 33.46 5.30 -36.62
N GLY A 18 33.77 4.05 -36.27
CA GLY A 18 33.10 3.30 -35.21
C GLY A 18 33.34 3.89 -33.80
N LEU A 19 34.57 4.36 -33.55
CA LEU A 19 34.88 5.00 -32.27
C LEU A 19 34.25 6.39 -32.12
N THR A 20 34.18 7.15 -33.20
CA THR A 20 33.50 8.47 -33.22
C THR A 20 32.00 8.35 -33.08
N TYR A 21 31.36 7.32 -33.65
CA TYR A 21 29.95 7.01 -33.38
C TYR A 21 29.74 6.61 -31.92
N PHE A 22 30.55 5.72 -31.38
CA PHE A 22 30.43 5.27 -30.00
C PHE A 22 30.58 6.41 -28.98
N ILE A 23 31.52 7.33 -29.19
CA ILE A 23 31.72 8.48 -28.32
C ILE A 23 30.62 9.54 -28.48
N LYS A 24 30.09 9.71 -29.69
CA LYS A 24 29.06 10.72 -29.99
C LYS A 24 27.69 10.32 -29.42
N ASP A 25 27.37 9.02 -29.42
CA ASP A 25 26.08 8.51 -28.97
C ASP A 25 26.07 8.09 -27.48
N MET A 26 27.27 8.01 -26.83
CA MET A 26 27.40 7.67 -25.43
C MET A 26 26.57 8.56 -24.49
N PRO A 27 26.56 9.90 -24.61
CA PRO A 27 25.73 10.73 -23.74
C PRO A 27 24.23 10.53 -23.98
N TYR A 28 23.82 10.19 -25.20
CA TYR A 28 22.42 9.93 -25.55
C TYR A 28 21.95 8.60 -24.94
N ILE A 29 22.71 7.53 -25.08
CA ILE A 29 22.41 6.21 -24.50
C ILE A 29 22.39 6.29 -22.96
N GLU A 30 23.35 6.98 -22.37
CA GLU A 30 23.41 7.19 -20.93
C GLU A 30 22.18 7.96 -20.42
N PHE A 31 21.77 9.02 -21.10
CA PHE A 31 20.59 9.81 -20.76
C PHE A 31 19.29 8.98 -20.83
N HIS A 32 19.14 8.16 -21.88
CA HIS A 32 18.00 7.23 -22.00
C HIS A 32 17.97 6.22 -20.84
N ARG A 33 19.11 5.68 -20.47
CA ARG A 33 19.20 4.73 -19.32
C ARG A 33 18.77 5.39 -18.01
N TRP A 34 19.09 6.65 -17.77
CA TRP A 34 18.61 7.38 -16.61
C TRP A 34 17.09 7.56 -16.62
N ILE A 35 16.52 7.94 -17.75
CA ILE A 35 15.07 8.10 -17.89
C ILE A 35 14.35 6.77 -17.67
N LEU A 36 14.81 5.70 -18.30
CA LEU A 36 14.20 4.38 -18.15
C LEU A 36 14.28 3.86 -16.72
N ALA A 37 15.42 4.04 -16.04
CA ALA A 37 15.57 3.70 -14.63
C ALA A 37 14.61 4.51 -13.76
N ALA A 38 14.42 5.80 -14.05
CA ALA A 38 13.47 6.65 -13.34
C ALA A 38 12.03 6.17 -13.51
N VAL A 39 11.62 5.82 -14.74
CA VAL A 39 10.28 5.30 -15.03
C VAL A 39 10.02 3.99 -14.28
N LEU A 40 10.98 3.07 -14.24
CA LEU A 40 10.85 1.81 -13.50
C LEU A 40 10.79 2.03 -11.98
N ALA A 41 11.60 2.96 -11.45
CA ALA A 41 11.52 3.33 -10.04
C ALA A 41 10.16 3.94 -9.68
N MET A 42 9.66 4.85 -10.53
CA MET A 42 8.35 5.50 -10.36
C MET A 42 7.20 4.48 -10.46
N ALA A 43 7.31 3.46 -11.29
CA ALA A 43 6.30 2.43 -11.41
C ALA A 43 6.11 1.66 -10.11
N ARG A 44 7.19 1.20 -9.44
CA ARG A 44 7.11 0.47 -8.17
C ARG A 44 6.62 1.37 -7.04
N ILE A 45 7.23 2.52 -6.87
CA ILE A 45 6.88 3.45 -5.77
C ILE A 45 5.48 4.03 -5.99
N GLY A 46 5.14 4.40 -7.22
CA GLY A 46 3.81 4.87 -7.59
C GLY A 46 2.72 3.82 -7.37
N GLY A 47 2.98 2.56 -7.71
CA GLY A 47 2.09 1.43 -7.43
C GLY A 47 1.81 1.26 -5.93
N ALA A 48 2.84 1.36 -5.08
CA ALA A 48 2.69 1.27 -3.64
C ALA A 48 1.93 2.47 -3.05
N PHE A 49 2.19 3.68 -3.54
CA PHE A 49 1.49 4.90 -3.13
C PHE A 49 0.04 4.94 -3.59
N ALA A 50 -0.31 4.23 -4.67
CA ALA A 50 -1.67 4.21 -5.19
C ALA A 50 -2.65 3.51 -4.25
N VAL A 51 -2.17 2.52 -3.48
CA VAL A 51 -3.01 1.67 -2.62
C VAL A 51 -3.02 2.13 -1.16
N CYS A 52 -1.90 2.69 -0.66
CA CYS A 52 -1.79 3.08 0.74
C CYS A 52 -2.70 4.28 1.06
N PRO A 53 -3.72 4.14 1.94
CA PRO A 53 -4.68 5.20 2.25
C PRO A 53 -4.04 6.47 2.80
N ALA A 54 -2.95 6.35 3.58
CA ALA A 54 -2.22 7.51 4.10
C ALA A 54 -1.57 8.38 3.01
N LEU A 55 -1.39 7.83 1.80
CA LEU A 55 -0.70 8.46 0.68
C LEU A 55 -1.64 8.76 -0.50
N THR A 56 -2.96 8.65 -0.30
CA THR A 56 -3.99 8.97 -1.30
C THR A 56 -4.18 10.48 -1.47
N GLU A 57 -4.82 10.88 -2.56
CA GLU A 57 -5.10 12.30 -2.85
C GLU A 57 -6.03 12.96 -1.83
N SER A 58 -6.82 12.19 -1.09
CA SER A 58 -7.65 12.69 -0.01
C SER A 58 -6.86 13.17 1.20
N MET A 59 -5.64 12.64 1.42
CA MET A 59 -4.78 12.98 2.56
C MET A 59 -3.65 13.92 2.16
N ILE A 60 -3.09 13.76 0.95
CA ILE A 60 -1.96 14.53 0.45
C ILE A 60 -2.34 15.19 -0.87
N PRO A 61 -2.22 16.53 -1.02
CA PRO A 61 -2.49 17.21 -2.28
C PRO A 61 -1.76 16.54 -3.45
N GLY A 62 -2.43 16.38 -4.60
CA GLY A 62 -1.91 15.62 -5.73
C GLY A 62 -0.55 16.08 -6.24
N VAL A 63 -0.22 17.37 -6.11
CA VAL A 63 1.12 17.90 -6.46
C VAL A 63 2.17 17.41 -5.47
N ALA A 64 1.91 17.48 -4.16
CA ALA A 64 2.83 17.01 -3.12
C ALA A 64 3.04 15.49 -3.21
N ARG A 65 1.98 14.72 -3.48
CA ARG A 65 2.06 13.27 -3.70
C ARG A 65 2.97 12.94 -4.88
N ARG A 66 2.78 13.60 -6.03
CA ARG A 66 3.64 13.39 -7.21
C ARG A 66 5.10 13.76 -6.93
N ALA A 67 5.33 14.88 -6.23
CA ALA A 67 6.67 15.28 -5.81
C ALA A 67 7.31 14.26 -4.86
N ALA A 68 6.55 13.68 -3.93
CA ALA A 68 7.03 12.63 -3.04
C ALA A 68 7.40 11.35 -3.81
N VAL A 69 6.54 10.90 -4.75
CA VAL A 69 6.85 9.74 -5.61
C VAL A 69 8.13 9.98 -6.40
N LEU A 70 8.30 11.17 -7.01
CA LEU A 70 9.52 11.53 -7.73
C LEU A 70 10.74 11.55 -6.80
N GLY A 71 10.64 12.19 -5.64
CA GLY A 71 11.73 12.30 -4.67
C GLY A 71 12.21 10.93 -4.17
N PHE A 72 11.28 10.05 -3.77
CA PHE A 72 11.63 8.69 -3.35
C PHE A 72 12.15 7.83 -4.50
N SER A 73 11.63 8.02 -5.71
CA SER A 73 12.13 7.30 -6.89
C SER A 73 13.57 7.67 -7.23
N CYS A 74 13.98 8.91 -7.02
CA CYS A 74 15.35 9.34 -7.25
C CYS A 74 16.39 8.51 -6.46
N LEU A 75 16.04 8.06 -5.25
CA LEU A 75 16.93 7.23 -4.43
C LEU A 75 17.11 5.80 -4.99
N ALA A 76 16.10 5.28 -5.73
CA ALA A 76 16.15 3.96 -6.32
C ALA A 76 16.86 3.92 -7.68
N ILE A 77 16.94 5.04 -8.39
CA ILE A 77 17.51 5.12 -9.76
C ILE A 77 18.94 4.52 -9.85
N PRO A 78 19.90 4.85 -8.97
CA PRO A 78 21.26 4.31 -9.07
C PRO A 78 21.29 2.78 -8.96
N PHE A 79 20.44 2.19 -8.10
CA PHE A 79 20.36 0.73 -7.96
C PHE A 79 19.84 0.05 -9.23
N ILE A 80 18.82 0.64 -9.86
CA ILE A 80 18.25 0.11 -11.11
C ILE A 80 19.24 0.24 -12.27
N LYS A 81 19.92 1.39 -12.36
CA LYS A 81 20.88 1.65 -13.43
C LYS A 81 22.05 0.67 -13.43
N THR A 82 22.57 0.30 -12.26
CA THR A 82 23.71 -0.64 -12.16
C THR A 82 23.35 -2.04 -12.65
N GLY A 83 22.11 -2.46 -12.51
CA GLY A 83 21.62 -3.77 -12.98
C GLY A 83 21.14 -3.79 -14.45
N MET A 84 21.14 -2.65 -15.14
CA MET A 84 20.60 -2.56 -16.50
C MET A 84 21.55 -3.20 -17.52
N PRO A 85 21.08 -4.11 -18.39
CA PRO A 85 21.90 -4.76 -19.42
C PRO A 85 22.52 -3.72 -20.36
N PRO A 86 23.76 -3.95 -20.83
CA PRO A 86 24.41 -3.10 -21.82
C PRO A 86 23.72 -3.27 -23.19
N GLY A 87 23.48 -2.18 -23.88
CA GLY A 87 22.90 -2.17 -25.23
C GLY A 87 21.75 -1.18 -25.41
N GLU A 88 21.18 -1.18 -26.61
CA GLU A 88 20.02 -0.35 -26.91
C GLU A 88 18.77 -0.86 -26.16
N PRO A 89 17.96 0.05 -25.59
CA PRO A 89 16.79 -0.33 -24.81
C PRO A 89 15.70 -0.91 -25.72
N ASN A 90 15.28 -2.13 -25.44
CA ASN A 90 14.08 -2.71 -26.06
C ASN A 90 12.83 -2.14 -25.34
N TYR A 91 12.13 -1.20 -25.95
CA TYR A 91 10.99 -0.50 -25.35
C TYR A 91 9.85 -1.44 -24.94
N TRP A 92 9.61 -2.54 -25.66
CA TRP A 92 8.63 -3.56 -25.29
C TRP A 92 8.98 -4.26 -23.97
N MET A 93 10.25 -4.61 -23.82
CA MET A 93 10.75 -5.21 -22.59
C MET A 93 10.62 -4.23 -21.42
N PHE A 94 10.93 -2.95 -21.61
CA PHE A 94 10.81 -1.94 -20.57
C PHE A 94 9.37 -1.65 -20.17
N SER A 95 8.42 -1.63 -21.12
CA SER A 95 6.99 -1.50 -20.82
C SER A 95 6.50 -2.66 -19.96
N PHE A 96 6.93 -3.86 -20.29
CA PHE A 96 6.61 -5.05 -19.53
C PHE A 96 7.21 -5.04 -18.10
N LEU A 97 8.48 -4.61 -17.98
CA LEU A 97 9.11 -4.42 -16.67
C LEU A 97 8.41 -3.34 -15.85
N ALA A 98 7.94 -2.26 -16.45
CA ALA A 98 7.20 -1.22 -15.73
C ALA A 98 5.89 -1.76 -15.13
N VAL A 99 5.17 -2.61 -15.86
CA VAL A 99 3.97 -3.29 -15.33
C VAL A 99 4.35 -4.21 -14.18
N LYS A 100 5.41 -5.03 -14.33
CA LYS A 100 5.92 -5.88 -13.25
C LYS A 100 6.24 -5.06 -11.99
N GLU A 101 6.97 -3.97 -12.16
CA GLU A 101 7.36 -3.09 -11.06
C GLU A 101 6.14 -2.45 -10.37
N ALA A 102 5.14 -2.01 -11.16
CA ALA A 102 3.90 -1.47 -10.62
C ALA A 102 3.12 -2.51 -9.81
N VAL A 103 3.07 -3.76 -10.27
CA VAL A 103 2.40 -4.85 -9.56
C VAL A 103 3.12 -5.17 -8.24
N ILE A 104 4.45 -5.24 -8.23
CA ILE A 104 5.22 -5.44 -7.00
C ILE A 104 4.95 -4.29 -6.02
N GLY A 105 4.96 -3.04 -6.50
CA GLY A 105 4.62 -1.88 -5.70
C GLY A 105 3.20 -1.97 -5.13
N PHE A 106 2.23 -2.35 -5.95
CA PHE A 106 0.84 -2.54 -5.54
C PHE A 106 0.70 -3.54 -4.39
N ILE A 107 1.41 -4.67 -4.43
CA ILE A 107 1.37 -5.70 -3.39
C ILE A 107 1.94 -5.17 -2.08
N ILE A 108 3.08 -4.49 -2.13
CA ILE A 108 3.69 -3.89 -0.94
C ILE A 108 2.75 -2.83 -0.35
N GLY A 109 2.14 -2.00 -1.20
CA GLY A 109 1.14 -1.02 -0.81
C GLY A 109 -0.11 -1.65 -0.21
N TYR A 110 -0.57 -2.79 -0.75
CA TYR A 110 -1.71 -3.55 -0.24
C TYR A 110 -1.49 -4.00 1.22
N PHE A 111 -0.37 -4.67 1.51
CA PHE A 111 -0.08 -5.09 2.88
C PHE A 111 0.05 -3.89 3.85
N ALA A 112 0.59 -2.78 3.38
CA ALA A 112 0.65 -1.56 4.18
C ALA A 112 -0.72 -0.91 4.38
N ALA A 113 -1.68 -1.13 3.49
CA ALA A 113 -3.03 -0.57 3.54
C ALA A 113 -3.97 -1.32 4.50
N VAL A 114 -3.73 -2.62 4.73
CA VAL A 114 -4.60 -3.48 5.57
C VAL A 114 -4.94 -2.87 6.93
N PRO A 115 -4.00 -2.34 7.74
CA PRO A 115 -4.32 -1.72 9.01
C PRO A 115 -5.27 -0.52 8.90
N PHE A 116 -5.17 0.27 7.84
CA PHE A 116 -6.06 1.41 7.61
C PHE A 116 -7.48 0.94 7.31
N TRP A 117 -7.63 -0.07 6.46
CA TRP A 117 -8.93 -0.64 6.13
C TRP A 117 -9.60 -1.32 7.31
N ILE A 118 -8.83 -2.00 8.19
CA ILE A 118 -9.38 -2.57 9.42
C ILE A 118 -10.07 -1.48 10.23
N VAL A 119 -9.38 -0.38 10.46
CA VAL A 119 -9.84 0.68 11.36
C VAL A 119 -11.00 1.49 10.75
N GLU A 120 -10.95 1.75 9.46
CA GLU A 120 -12.05 2.34 8.70
C GLU A 120 -13.32 1.46 8.81
N ASN A 121 -13.17 0.16 8.61
CA ASN A 121 -14.27 -0.79 8.72
C ASN A 121 -14.81 -0.89 10.15
N VAL A 122 -13.97 -0.83 11.18
CA VAL A 122 -14.42 -0.73 12.58
C VAL A 122 -15.35 0.47 12.76
N GLY A 123 -14.97 1.63 12.25
CA GLY A 123 -15.80 2.82 12.28
C GLY A 123 -17.13 2.64 11.54
N ASN A 124 -17.08 2.04 10.34
CA ASN A 124 -18.27 1.72 9.54
C ASN A 124 -19.22 0.78 10.28
N PHE A 125 -18.71 -0.27 10.94
CA PHE A 125 -19.52 -1.20 11.73
C PHE A 125 -20.22 -0.51 12.89
N ILE A 126 -19.50 0.36 13.62
CA ILE A 126 -20.06 1.12 14.74
C ILE A 126 -21.15 2.08 14.25
N ASP A 127 -20.92 2.81 13.17
CA ASP A 127 -21.89 3.73 12.60
C ASP A 127 -23.14 3.02 12.07
N ASN A 128 -23.00 1.88 11.43
CA ASN A 128 -24.11 1.05 11.01
C ASN A 128 -24.96 0.57 12.21
N GLN A 129 -24.31 0.12 13.29
CA GLN A 129 -25.01 -0.38 14.47
C GLN A 129 -25.77 0.73 15.24
N ARG A 130 -25.24 1.95 15.30
CA ARG A 130 -25.95 3.09 15.91
C ARG A 130 -27.06 3.67 15.04
N GLY A 131 -27.12 3.28 13.74
CA GLY A 131 -28.13 3.75 12.80
C GLY A 131 -27.80 5.11 12.18
N ALA A 132 -26.53 5.55 12.22
CA ALA A 132 -26.10 6.81 11.61
C ALA A 132 -26.37 6.85 10.11
N THR A 133 -26.26 5.71 9.44
CA THR A 133 -26.55 5.53 8.00
C THR A 133 -28.01 5.77 7.63
N MET A 134 -28.96 5.67 8.58
CA MET A 134 -30.36 5.97 8.34
C MET A 134 -30.62 7.48 8.09
N GLY A 135 -29.77 8.35 8.66
CA GLY A 135 -29.81 9.79 8.37
C GLY A 135 -29.30 10.16 6.98
N GLU A 136 -28.43 9.34 6.41
CA GLU A 136 -27.84 9.55 5.08
C GLU A 136 -28.81 9.18 3.94
N VAL A 137 -29.73 8.27 4.15
CA VAL A 137 -30.80 7.90 3.18
C VAL A 137 -31.67 9.12 2.81
N TYR A 138 -31.75 10.12 3.67
CA TYR A 138 -32.52 11.33 3.45
C TYR A 138 -31.72 12.47 2.78
N SER A 139 -30.45 12.28 2.46
CA SER A 139 -29.64 13.29 1.76
C SER A 139 -29.10 12.76 0.43
N PRO A 140 -29.95 12.65 -0.61
CA PRO A 140 -29.54 12.13 -1.92
C PRO A 140 -28.55 13.03 -2.66
N LEU A 141 -28.19 14.20 -2.09
CA LEU A 141 -27.26 15.16 -2.69
C LEU A 141 -25.78 14.87 -2.42
N SER A 142 -25.46 14.07 -1.40
CA SER A 142 -24.05 13.76 -1.07
C SER A 142 -23.50 12.49 -1.73
N GLY A 143 -24.34 11.66 -2.33
CA GLY A 143 -23.94 10.55 -3.22
C GLY A 143 -23.01 9.46 -2.68
N ALA A 144 -22.48 9.61 -1.47
CA ALA A 144 -21.58 8.65 -0.84
C ALA A 144 -22.03 8.43 0.62
N GLN A 145 -22.32 7.18 0.96
CA GLN A 145 -22.45 6.78 2.36
C GLN A 145 -21.07 6.80 3.01
N VAL A 146 -20.79 7.87 3.73
CA VAL A 146 -19.48 8.04 4.38
C VAL A 146 -19.69 7.96 5.89
N SER A 147 -19.12 6.93 6.50
CA SER A 147 -19.08 6.80 7.95
C SER A 147 -18.23 7.89 8.58
N THR A 148 -18.83 8.74 9.40
CA THR A 148 -18.12 9.79 10.15
C THR A 148 -17.06 9.20 11.09
N THR A 149 -17.40 8.09 11.78
CA THR A 149 -16.47 7.40 12.67
C THR A 149 -15.36 6.71 11.90
N GLY A 150 -15.67 6.16 10.70
CA GLY A 150 -14.66 5.57 9.81
C GLY A 150 -13.64 6.59 9.32
N ILE A 151 -14.09 7.77 8.85
CA ILE A 151 -13.19 8.87 8.46
C ILE A 151 -12.32 9.31 9.65
N PHE A 152 -12.92 9.52 10.81
CA PHE A 152 -12.18 9.92 12.03
C PHE A 152 -11.07 8.92 12.35
N PHE A 153 -11.36 7.63 12.33
CA PHE A 153 -10.38 6.60 12.59
C PHE A 153 -9.29 6.54 11.52
N THR A 154 -9.66 6.67 10.25
CA THR A 154 -8.67 6.72 9.15
C THR A 154 -7.72 7.90 9.31
N GLN A 155 -8.22 9.10 9.61
CA GLN A 155 -7.38 10.27 9.87
C GLN A 155 -6.46 10.10 11.06
N LEU A 156 -6.96 9.47 12.12
CA LEU A 156 -6.19 9.20 13.33
C LEU A 156 -5.05 8.22 13.05
N VAL A 157 -5.31 7.12 12.33
CA VAL A 157 -4.27 6.15 11.94
C VAL A 157 -3.28 6.76 10.94
N CYS A 158 -3.73 7.61 10.02
CA CYS A 158 -2.83 8.36 9.15
C CYS A 158 -1.88 9.24 9.94
N THR A 159 -2.39 9.95 10.96
CA THR A 159 -1.55 10.77 11.84
C THR A 159 -0.51 9.92 12.57
N ILE A 160 -0.92 8.78 13.13
CA ILE A 160 -0.01 7.83 13.79
C ILE A 160 1.02 7.25 12.82
N PHE A 161 0.61 6.98 11.58
CA PHE A 161 1.50 6.48 10.53
C PHE A 161 2.67 7.43 10.26
N PHE A 162 2.41 8.73 10.20
CA PHE A 162 3.44 9.74 9.98
C PHE A 162 4.23 10.04 11.27
N VAL A 163 3.56 10.39 12.36
CA VAL A 163 4.19 10.79 13.63
C VAL A 163 4.93 9.61 14.28
N GLY A 164 4.34 8.44 14.23
CA GLY A 164 4.94 7.23 14.79
C GLY A 164 6.05 6.62 13.93
N GLY A 165 6.44 7.23 12.79
CA GLY A 165 7.53 6.75 11.94
C GLY A 165 7.23 5.47 11.14
N ALA A 166 5.95 5.05 11.02
CA ALA A 166 5.59 3.87 10.23
C ALA A 166 5.90 4.08 8.74
N ILE A 167 5.89 5.32 8.26
CA ILE A 167 6.31 5.65 6.91
C ILE A 167 7.76 5.24 6.63
N LEU A 168 8.66 5.34 7.61
CA LEU A 168 10.07 4.92 7.44
C LEU A 168 10.17 3.40 7.29
N VAL A 169 9.37 2.65 8.04
CA VAL A 169 9.28 1.18 7.92
C VAL A 169 8.74 0.80 6.55
N PHE A 170 7.68 1.47 6.08
CA PHE A 170 7.10 1.27 4.76
C PHE A 170 8.11 1.56 3.63
N LEU A 171 8.82 2.67 3.69
CA LEU A 171 9.85 3.01 2.73
C LEU A 171 11.03 2.03 2.80
N GLY A 172 11.42 1.61 4.01
CA GLY A 172 12.43 0.56 4.21
C GLY A 172 12.04 -0.74 3.51
N ALA A 173 10.80 -1.20 3.66
CA ALA A 173 10.28 -2.37 2.96
C ALA A 173 10.29 -2.20 1.44
N LEU A 174 9.90 -1.01 0.93
CA LEU A 174 9.96 -0.69 -0.49
C LEU A 174 11.39 -0.77 -1.05
N TYR A 175 12.37 -0.18 -0.37
CA TYR A 175 13.75 -0.23 -0.84
C TYR A 175 14.37 -1.62 -0.70
N SER A 176 14.08 -2.36 0.38
CA SER A 176 14.51 -3.75 0.54
C SER A 176 13.94 -4.65 -0.55
N SER A 177 12.77 -4.35 -1.08
CA SER A 177 12.16 -5.12 -2.16
C SER A 177 12.98 -5.10 -3.47
N TYR A 178 13.83 -4.10 -3.70
CA TYR A 178 14.72 -4.08 -4.87
C TYR A 178 15.84 -5.12 -4.78
N SER A 179 16.27 -5.49 -3.56
CA SER A 179 17.29 -6.53 -3.38
C SER A 179 16.71 -7.94 -3.54
N LEU A 180 15.43 -8.14 -3.21
CA LEU A 180 14.75 -9.42 -3.29
C LEU A 180 14.18 -9.70 -4.68
N TRP A 181 13.55 -8.69 -5.25
CA TRP A 181 13.01 -8.70 -6.60
C TRP A 181 13.73 -7.67 -7.45
N PRO A 182 14.93 -8.00 -7.95
CA PRO A 182 15.68 -7.09 -8.81
C PRO A 182 14.89 -6.79 -10.07
N VAL A 183 15.01 -5.57 -10.55
CA VAL A 183 14.31 -5.11 -11.76
C VAL A 183 14.73 -5.96 -12.97
N PHE A 184 16.05 -6.20 -13.07
CA PHE A 184 16.65 -7.05 -14.11
C PHE A 184 17.18 -8.32 -13.42
N PRO A 185 16.56 -9.48 -13.64
CA PRO A 185 17.12 -10.75 -13.15
C PRO A 185 18.43 -11.03 -13.87
N ALA A 186 19.44 -11.47 -13.13
CA ALA A 186 20.79 -11.71 -13.65
C ALA A 186 20.84 -12.84 -14.69
N GLU A 187 19.85 -13.73 -14.69
CA GLU A 187 19.66 -14.78 -15.68
C GLU A 187 18.26 -14.71 -16.27
N VAL A 188 18.17 -14.58 -17.59
CA VAL A 188 16.95 -14.75 -18.39
C VAL A 188 16.60 -16.24 -18.47
N SER A 189 16.83 -17.00 -17.41
CA SER A 189 16.59 -18.42 -17.34
C SER A 189 15.18 -18.66 -16.80
N GLY A 190 14.16 -18.66 -17.69
CA GLY A 190 12.89 -19.35 -17.48
C GLY A 190 12.06 -19.02 -16.22
N ALA A 191 12.49 -18.09 -15.38
CA ALA A 191 11.70 -17.67 -14.23
C ALA A 191 10.43 -16.97 -14.73
N PRO A 192 9.24 -17.39 -14.28
CA PRO A 192 8.02 -16.73 -14.68
C PRO A 192 8.12 -15.26 -14.34
N PHE A 193 7.69 -14.42 -15.25
CA PHE A 193 7.67 -12.95 -15.21
C PHE A 193 7.14 -12.38 -13.91
N LEU A 194 6.20 -13.04 -13.33
CA LEU A 194 5.75 -12.91 -11.97
C LEU A 194 6.16 -14.21 -11.28
N ALA A 195 7.24 -14.19 -10.52
CA ALA A 195 7.45 -15.19 -9.47
C ALA A 195 6.42 -14.94 -8.36
N PHE A 196 5.14 -14.79 -8.76
CA PHE A 196 4.01 -14.94 -7.89
C PHE A 196 3.93 -16.42 -7.59
N SER A 197 4.63 -16.82 -6.54
CA SER A 197 4.34 -18.11 -5.95
C SER A 197 2.86 -18.13 -5.58
N SER A 198 2.22 -19.27 -5.72
CA SER A 198 0.87 -19.50 -5.17
C SER A 198 0.74 -18.94 -3.75
N ASP A 199 1.83 -18.87 -3.04
CA ASP A 199 1.97 -18.41 -1.66
C ASP A 199 1.69 -16.92 -1.48
N ALA A 200 2.07 -16.07 -2.43
CA ALA A 200 1.77 -14.64 -2.36
C ALA A 200 0.24 -14.38 -2.51
N ALA A 201 -0.43 -15.11 -3.40
CA ALA A 201 -1.87 -15.03 -3.55
C ALA A 201 -2.59 -15.55 -2.30
N VAL A 202 -2.13 -16.66 -1.73
CA VAL A 202 -2.65 -17.20 -0.46
C VAL A 202 -2.45 -16.20 0.68
N GLN A 203 -1.27 -15.58 0.80
CA GLN A 203 -1.02 -14.56 1.82
C GLN A 203 -1.91 -13.32 1.67
N MET A 204 -2.24 -12.91 0.44
CA MET A 204 -3.20 -11.82 0.23
C MET A 204 -4.60 -12.21 0.69
N LEU A 205 -5.04 -13.43 0.41
CA LEU A 205 -6.34 -13.96 0.88
C LEU A 205 -6.37 -14.09 2.40
N ASP A 206 -5.31 -14.62 3.02
CA ASP A 206 -5.18 -14.72 4.48
C ASP A 206 -5.23 -13.33 5.14
N SER A 207 -4.63 -12.34 4.49
CA SER A 207 -4.66 -10.95 4.98
C SER A 207 -6.07 -10.35 4.91
N LEU A 208 -6.88 -10.70 3.90
CA LEU A 208 -8.30 -10.29 3.81
C LEU A 208 -9.14 -10.96 4.89
N ASP A 209 -8.95 -12.27 5.12
CA ASP A 209 -9.64 -12.99 6.19
C ASP A 209 -9.28 -12.40 7.56
N GLY A 210 -7.98 -12.17 7.80
CA GLY A 210 -7.48 -11.47 8.99
C GLY A 210 -8.10 -10.09 9.16
N MET A 211 -8.21 -9.30 8.09
CA MET A 211 -8.82 -7.98 8.10
C MET A 211 -10.29 -8.04 8.57
N LEU A 212 -11.08 -8.97 8.04
CA LEU A 212 -12.49 -9.14 8.42
C LEU A 212 -12.61 -9.57 9.88
N ARG A 213 -11.81 -10.55 10.31
CA ARG A 213 -11.75 -11.03 11.68
C ARG A 213 -11.39 -9.92 12.67
N ASP A 214 -10.31 -9.19 12.39
CA ASP A 214 -9.81 -8.12 13.27
C ASP A 214 -10.82 -6.97 13.35
N THR A 215 -11.47 -6.63 12.24
CA THR A 215 -12.56 -5.64 12.22
C THR A 215 -13.67 -6.02 13.20
N VAL A 216 -14.15 -7.27 13.15
CA VAL A 216 -15.22 -7.75 14.03
C VAL A 216 -14.75 -7.78 15.49
N VAL A 217 -13.56 -8.30 15.76
CA VAL A 217 -13.01 -8.42 17.13
C VAL A 217 -12.82 -7.04 17.75
N ILE A 218 -12.27 -6.07 17.02
CA ILE A 218 -12.03 -4.72 17.52
C ILE A 218 -13.35 -3.95 17.74
N SER A 219 -14.33 -4.12 16.85
CA SER A 219 -15.64 -3.45 17.00
C SER A 219 -16.55 -4.11 18.05
N ALA A 220 -16.32 -5.38 18.38
CA ALA A 220 -17.21 -6.19 19.22
C ALA A 220 -17.58 -5.56 20.57
N PRO A 221 -16.65 -4.99 21.37
CA PRO A 221 -17.01 -4.41 22.67
C PRO A 221 -18.03 -3.26 22.56
N VAL A 222 -17.86 -2.40 21.55
CA VAL A 222 -18.76 -1.27 21.30
C VAL A 222 -20.11 -1.76 20.80
N ILE A 223 -20.12 -2.73 19.88
CA ILE A 223 -21.34 -3.32 19.32
C ILE A 223 -22.13 -4.07 20.37
N ILE A 224 -21.48 -4.82 21.28
CA ILE A 224 -22.15 -5.55 22.38
C ILE A 224 -22.88 -4.57 23.28
N VAL A 225 -22.27 -3.45 23.67
CA VAL A 225 -22.93 -2.45 24.52
C VAL A 225 -24.15 -1.86 23.81
N MET A 226 -24.06 -1.52 22.53
CA MET A 226 -25.18 -1.02 21.77
C MET A 226 -26.27 -2.07 21.55
N PHE A 227 -25.91 -3.35 21.41
CA PHE A 227 -26.84 -4.46 21.31
C PHE A 227 -27.62 -4.65 22.62
N LEU A 228 -26.93 -4.64 23.77
CA LEU A 228 -27.58 -4.72 25.08
C LEU A 228 -28.57 -3.57 25.30
N ALA A 229 -28.23 -2.36 24.89
CA ALA A 229 -29.16 -1.23 24.90
C ALA A 229 -30.41 -1.49 24.04
N THR A 230 -30.23 -2.10 22.88
CA THR A 230 -31.35 -2.46 21.98
C THR A 230 -32.28 -3.49 22.63
N VAL A 231 -31.71 -4.52 23.26
CA VAL A 231 -32.48 -5.53 24.00
C VAL A 231 -33.24 -4.90 25.17
N GLY A 232 -32.55 -4.03 25.97
CA GLY A 232 -33.20 -3.33 27.07
C GLY A 232 -34.40 -2.48 26.64
N LEU A 233 -34.20 -1.69 25.57
CA LEU A 233 -35.29 -0.88 25.00
C LEU A 233 -36.39 -1.74 24.38
N GLY A 234 -36.08 -2.91 23.82
CA GLY A 234 -37.07 -3.89 23.35
C GLY A 234 -37.93 -4.44 24.48
N LEU A 235 -37.37 -4.68 25.68
CA LEU A 235 -38.11 -5.07 26.87
C LEU A 235 -39.04 -3.95 27.36
N VAL A 236 -38.57 -2.69 27.33
CA VAL A 236 -39.41 -1.51 27.65
C VAL A 236 -40.58 -1.38 26.68
N ASN A 237 -40.37 -1.66 25.41
CA ASN A 237 -41.45 -1.65 24.41
C ASN A 237 -42.59 -2.66 24.70
N ARG A 238 -42.26 -3.76 25.35
CA ARG A 238 -43.24 -4.75 25.77
C ARG A 238 -44.18 -4.24 26.87
N THR A 239 -43.69 -3.37 27.72
CA THR A 239 -44.47 -2.78 28.82
C THR A 239 -45.15 -1.47 28.45
N ALA A 240 -44.57 -0.72 27.52
CA ALA A 240 -45.09 0.55 27.03
C ALA A 240 -45.12 0.62 25.49
N PRO A 241 -46.05 -0.08 24.83
CA PRO A 241 -46.07 -0.18 23.36
C PRO A 241 -46.35 1.15 22.63
N GLN A 242 -46.80 2.17 23.36
CA GLN A 242 -47.02 3.52 22.82
C GLN A 242 -45.73 4.28 22.51
N LEU A 243 -44.59 3.86 23.08
CA LEU A 243 -43.29 4.43 22.80
C LEU A 243 -42.75 3.85 21.50
N ASN A 244 -42.46 4.72 20.55
CA ASN A 244 -41.77 4.29 19.32
C ASN A 244 -40.31 4.02 19.64
N VAL A 245 -40.04 2.81 20.16
CA VAL A 245 -38.70 2.38 20.61
C VAL A 245 -37.67 2.40 19.49
N PHE A 246 -38.09 2.24 18.25
CA PHE A 246 -37.19 2.31 17.11
C PHE A 246 -36.49 3.67 17.03
N PHE A 247 -37.26 4.78 17.06
CA PHE A 247 -36.69 6.13 17.05
C PHE A 247 -35.95 6.47 18.35
N LEU A 248 -36.44 6.00 19.49
CA LEU A 248 -35.79 6.23 20.78
C LEU A 248 -34.44 5.46 20.88
N SER A 249 -34.31 4.32 20.22
CA SER A 249 -33.08 3.53 20.26
C SER A 249 -31.88 4.20 19.56
N MET A 250 -32.09 4.99 18.52
CA MET A 250 -31.02 5.63 17.77
C MET A 250 -30.20 6.60 18.63
N PRO A 251 -30.77 7.62 19.30
CA PRO A 251 -29.99 8.51 20.14
C PRO A 251 -29.36 7.79 21.36
N VAL A 252 -30.04 6.78 21.95
CA VAL A 252 -29.49 6.03 23.06
C VAL A 252 -28.27 5.21 22.63
N LYS A 253 -28.36 4.48 21.52
CA LYS A 253 -27.21 3.75 20.96
C LYS A 253 -26.07 4.69 20.59
N SER A 254 -26.38 5.85 20.00
CA SER A 254 -25.36 6.82 19.61
C SER A 254 -24.63 7.35 20.83
N ALA A 255 -25.33 7.70 21.90
CA ALA A 255 -24.71 8.16 23.13
C ALA A 255 -23.84 7.08 23.80
N LEU A 256 -24.35 5.84 23.88
CA LEU A 256 -23.61 4.70 24.45
C LEU A 256 -22.42 4.32 23.58
N GLY A 257 -22.59 4.32 22.27
CA GLY A 257 -21.50 4.04 21.31
C GLY A 257 -20.35 5.03 21.44
N ILE A 258 -20.66 6.34 21.50
CA ILE A 258 -19.64 7.39 21.68
C ILE A 258 -18.98 7.28 23.05
N ALA A 259 -19.75 7.08 24.12
CA ALA A 259 -19.20 6.90 25.46
C ALA A 259 -18.24 5.71 25.54
N MET A 260 -18.64 4.57 24.96
CA MET A 260 -17.80 3.37 24.89
C MET A 260 -16.56 3.59 24.04
N LEU A 261 -16.69 4.32 22.91
CA LEU A 261 -15.56 4.66 22.05
C LEU A 261 -14.51 5.49 22.79
N ILE A 262 -14.92 6.50 23.57
CA ILE A 262 -13.99 7.33 24.36
C ILE A 262 -13.18 6.48 25.33
N VAL A 263 -13.83 5.52 26.03
CA VAL A 263 -13.17 4.61 26.97
C VAL A 263 -12.27 3.60 26.24
N TYR A 264 -12.69 3.12 25.09
CA TYR A 264 -12.03 2.04 24.38
C TYR A 264 -10.95 2.52 23.39
N LEU A 265 -10.95 3.81 23.03
CA LEU A 265 -10.01 4.39 22.07
C LEU A 265 -8.53 4.14 22.40
N PRO A 266 -8.06 4.30 23.65
CA PRO A 266 -6.67 3.99 24.01
C PRO A 266 -6.30 2.54 23.69
N PHE A 267 -7.20 1.60 23.98
CA PHE A 267 -6.98 0.18 23.69
C PHE A 267 -6.90 -0.12 22.18
N ILE A 268 -7.76 0.52 21.37
CA ILE A 268 -7.68 0.44 19.91
C ILE A 268 -6.32 0.95 19.43
N MET A 269 -5.83 2.05 20.00
CA MET A 269 -4.53 2.63 19.65
C MET A 269 -3.37 1.69 19.98
N ASP A 270 -3.37 1.11 21.17
CA ASP A 270 -2.33 0.14 21.58
C ASP A 270 -2.35 -1.10 20.68
N MET A 271 -3.52 -1.62 20.38
CA MET A 271 -3.68 -2.77 19.49
C MET A 271 -3.16 -2.45 18.07
N LEU A 272 -3.47 -1.28 17.53
CA LEU A 272 -2.97 -0.83 16.23
C LEU A 272 -1.45 -0.67 16.22
N MET A 273 -0.87 -0.17 17.29
CA MET A 273 0.58 -0.06 17.47
C MET A 273 1.25 -1.44 17.50
N TYR A 274 0.60 -2.43 18.11
CA TYR A 274 1.08 -3.82 18.14
C TYR A 274 0.93 -4.51 16.79
N THR A 275 -0.23 -4.42 16.15
CA THR A 275 -0.52 -4.99 14.83
C THR A 275 0.39 -4.40 13.75
N ARG A 276 0.83 -3.15 13.91
CA ARG A 276 1.77 -2.45 13.05
C ARG A 276 3.10 -3.20 12.86
N LYS A 277 3.67 -3.77 13.93
CA LYS A 277 4.92 -4.53 13.83
C LYS A 277 4.73 -5.87 13.11
N SER A 278 3.61 -6.53 13.33
CA SER A 278 3.33 -7.86 12.76
C SER A 278 2.75 -7.79 11.34
N ALA A 279 1.89 -6.81 11.04
CA ALA A 279 1.19 -6.73 9.75
C ALA A 279 2.06 -6.18 8.60
N ILE A 280 2.96 -5.23 8.88
CA ILE A 280 3.84 -4.68 7.84
C ILE A 280 5.11 -5.53 7.69
N LEU A 281 5.71 -5.93 8.80
CA LEU A 281 6.95 -6.69 8.77
C LEU A 281 6.73 -8.19 8.55
N GLY A 282 5.67 -8.77 9.08
CA GLY A 282 5.43 -10.21 9.03
C GLY A 282 5.23 -10.76 7.60
N PRO A 283 4.31 -10.24 6.78
CA PRO A 283 4.13 -10.71 5.41
C PRO A 283 5.33 -10.37 4.51
N VAL A 284 5.89 -9.16 4.67
CA VAL A 284 7.08 -8.76 3.92
C VAL A 284 8.26 -9.66 4.31
N GLN A 285 8.46 -9.96 5.60
CA GLN A 285 9.53 -10.82 6.06
C GLN A 285 9.33 -12.28 5.62
N LYS A 286 8.12 -12.81 5.63
CA LYS A 286 7.81 -14.14 5.08
C LYS A 286 8.04 -14.22 3.56
N LEU A 287 7.71 -13.16 2.83
CA LEU A 287 8.05 -13.04 1.41
C LEU A 287 9.57 -12.88 1.17
N LEU A 288 10.32 -12.46 2.21
CA LEU A 288 11.76 -12.30 2.22
C LEU A 288 12.50 -13.61 2.52
N GLU A 289 11.90 -14.50 3.28
CA GLU A 289 12.50 -15.77 3.76
C GLU A 289 12.15 -16.98 2.87
N GLY A 290 11.18 -16.87 1.94
CA GLY A 290 10.77 -17.91 0.99
C GLY A 290 11.28 -17.66 -0.41
#